data_e756c860fb437931d370974e983d85a6
#
_entry.id   e756c860fb437931d370974e983d85a6
#
_cell.length_a   1.000
_cell.length_b   1.000
_cell.length_c   1.000
_cell.angle_alpha   90.00
_cell.angle_beta   90.00
_cell.angle_gamma   90.00
#
_symmetry.space_group_name_H-M   'P 1'
#
loop_
_entity.id
_entity.type
_entity.pdbx_description
1 polymer ?
#
loop_
_entity_poly.entity_id
_entity_poly.type
_entity_poly.pdbx_seq_one_letter_code
_entity_poly.pdbx_strand_id
1 'polypeptide(L)'
;MSSPVLKVSDKAADVKIQLFAGVQAVSGGKLASNHEYVIKVPPKSEIFKFIGSETGIEELPDLSAKQNIVAEFSLPVLPKQLEDKIHAVLLPREKVQTEEAKDNPPYKWWSFAEISPDVLKKSENLELSFLNNREENTRFIMLAPQNAVEAGRCAYLTISAPVQGPDGFVIDKDIHLLVQFDALQSVMKIMQKGSLLSLRGDKKLSLYARNADEIHYIVRQIRPEFINSYIPLLKQALHRARALTELY
;
A
#
# COMPACT_ATOMS: atom_id res chain seq x y z
N MET A 1 -39.14 -15.45 3.73
CA MET A 1 -39.45 -14.14 4.36
C MET A 1 -38.24 -13.25 4.13
N SER A 2 -38.43 -12.12 3.46
CA SER A 2 -37.38 -11.09 3.33
C SER A 2 -37.56 -10.08 4.46
N SER A 3 -36.48 -9.79 5.19
CA SER A 3 -36.46 -8.71 6.17
C SER A 3 -36.50 -7.37 5.45
N PRO A 4 -37.21 -6.36 5.96
CA PRO A 4 -37.09 -4.99 5.43
C PRO A 4 -35.63 -4.53 5.56
N VAL A 5 -35.17 -3.77 4.57
CA VAL A 5 -33.83 -3.16 4.61
C VAL A 5 -33.78 -2.19 5.79
N LEU A 6 -32.87 -2.45 6.73
CA LEU A 6 -32.65 -1.56 7.87
C LEU A 6 -31.89 -0.33 7.40
N LYS A 7 -32.49 0.85 7.55
CA LYS A 7 -31.79 2.11 7.31
C LYS A 7 -30.88 2.42 8.48
N VAL A 8 -29.57 2.46 8.22
CA VAL A 8 -28.59 2.88 9.23
C VAL A 8 -28.75 4.38 9.49
N SER A 9 -28.79 4.76 10.77
CA SER A 9 -28.93 6.15 11.20
C SER A 9 -27.58 6.78 11.57
N ASP A 10 -27.57 8.11 11.77
CA ASP A 10 -26.37 8.83 12.22
C ASP A 10 -26.06 8.59 13.71
N LYS A 11 -26.97 7.90 14.42
CA LYS A 11 -26.81 7.50 15.81
C LYS A 11 -26.83 5.98 15.92
N ALA A 12 -26.08 5.45 16.89
CA ALA A 12 -26.17 4.03 17.24
C ALA A 12 -27.63 3.64 17.57
N ALA A 13 -28.04 2.48 17.10
CA ALA A 13 -29.38 1.94 17.33
C ALA A 13 -29.31 0.48 17.74
N ASP A 14 -30.29 0.07 18.54
CA ASP A 14 -30.48 -1.33 18.91
C ASP A 14 -31.62 -1.93 18.09
N VAL A 15 -31.33 -3.03 17.39
CA VAL A 15 -32.35 -3.84 16.70
C VAL A 15 -32.70 -5.01 17.59
N LYS A 16 -33.95 -5.06 18.05
CA LYS A 16 -34.47 -6.16 18.86
C LYS A 16 -35.20 -7.16 17.99
N ILE A 17 -34.73 -8.40 18.03
CA ILE A 17 -35.39 -9.53 17.37
C ILE A 17 -36.04 -10.36 18.46
N GLN A 18 -37.37 -10.45 18.41
CA GLN A 18 -38.13 -11.24 19.37
C GLN A 18 -38.73 -12.48 18.69
N LEU A 19 -38.41 -13.63 19.24
CA LEU A 19 -39.02 -14.91 18.87
C LEU A 19 -39.99 -15.30 19.96
N PHE A 20 -41.24 -15.43 19.65
CA PHE A 20 -42.28 -15.76 20.61
C PHE A 20 -42.37 -17.28 20.82
N ALA A 21 -42.73 -17.69 22.03
CA ALA A 21 -43.04 -19.08 22.31
C ALA A 21 -44.10 -19.60 21.35
N GLY A 22 -44.01 -20.89 21.01
CA GLY A 22 -44.92 -21.53 20.09
C GLY A 22 -44.51 -21.50 18.61
N VAL A 23 -43.45 -20.74 18.23
CA VAL A 23 -42.88 -20.85 16.86
C VAL A 23 -42.42 -22.26 16.62
N GLN A 24 -42.90 -22.86 15.52
CA GLN A 24 -42.66 -24.26 15.17
C GLN A 24 -41.57 -24.38 14.12
N ALA A 25 -40.58 -25.23 14.39
CA ALA A 25 -39.55 -25.61 13.42
C ALA A 25 -40.16 -26.56 12.34
N VAL A 26 -39.51 -26.62 11.17
CA VAL A 26 -39.88 -27.52 10.09
C VAL A 26 -39.86 -28.99 10.55
N SER A 27 -38.98 -29.32 11.49
CA SER A 27 -38.87 -30.64 12.14
C SER A 27 -39.96 -30.95 13.18
N GLY A 28 -40.92 -30.05 13.38
CA GLY A 28 -42.05 -30.22 14.32
C GLY A 28 -41.81 -29.78 15.76
N GLY A 29 -40.58 -29.43 16.12
CA GLY A 29 -40.27 -28.87 17.45
C GLY A 29 -40.88 -27.47 17.64
N LYS A 30 -41.32 -27.14 18.87
CA LYS A 30 -41.86 -25.84 19.22
C LYS A 30 -40.93 -25.10 20.20
N LEU A 31 -40.79 -23.78 20.02
CA LEU A 31 -40.07 -22.93 20.94
C LEU A 31 -40.82 -22.88 22.27
N ALA A 32 -40.15 -23.23 23.36
CA ALA A 32 -40.80 -23.37 24.67
C ALA A 32 -41.03 -22.01 25.37
N SER A 33 -40.16 -21.01 25.10
CA SER A 33 -40.20 -19.69 25.73
C SER A 33 -39.87 -18.59 24.72
N ASN A 34 -40.18 -17.35 25.10
CA ASN A 34 -39.78 -16.17 24.31
C ASN A 34 -38.26 -16.01 24.37
N HIS A 35 -37.66 -15.68 23.22
CA HIS A 35 -36.26 -15.30 23.12
C HIS A 35 -36.14 -13.89 22.52
N GLU A 36 -35.28 -13.08 23.11
CA GLU A 36 -34.95 -11.74 22.62
C GLU A 36 -33.46 -11.68 22.31
N TYR A 37 -33.14 -11.17 21.12
CA TYR A 37 -31.79 -10.86 20.70
C TYR A 37 -31.69 -9.38 20.40
N VAL A 38 -30.64 -8.73 20.96
CA VAL A 38 -30.35 -7.33 20.69
C VAL A 38 -29.10 -7.24 19.84
N ILE A 39 -29.24 -6.68 18.64
CA ILE A 39 -28.14 -6.42 17.72
C ILE A 39 -27.84 -4.93 17.76
N LYS A 40 -26.65 -4.57 18.17
CA LYS A 40 -26.18 -3.19 18.14
C LYS A 40 -25.79 -2.81 16.72
N VAL A 41 -26.43 -1.78 16.16
CA VAL A 41 -26.09 -1.21 14.87
C VAL A 41 -25.30 0.07 15.11
N PRO A 42 -24.04 0.12 14.69
CA PRO A 42 -23.21 1.30 14.88
C PRO A 42 -23.71 2.48 14.03
N PRO A 43 -23.36 3.72 14.37
CA PRO A 43 -23.69 4.89 13.55
C PRO A 43 -22.97 4.86 12.21
N LYS A 44 -23.47 5.58 11.22
CA LYS A 44 -22.87 5.65 9.87
C LYS A 44 -21.40 6.01 9.89
N SER A 45 -20.99 6.92 10.76
CA SER A 45 -19.59 7.36 10.92
C SER A 45 -18.63 6.27 11.39
N GLU A 46 -19.12 5.23 12.07
CA GLU A 46 -18.31 4.09 12.46
C GLU A 46 -18.24 3.02 11.36
N ILE A 47 -19.25 2.97 10.49
CA ILE A 47 -19.31 2.01 9.38
C ILE A 47 -18.42 2.47 8.24
N PHE A 48 -18.54 3.75 7.83
CA PHE A 48 -17.72 4.31 6.77
C PHE A 48 -16.68 5.27 7.35
N LYS A 49 -15.44 4.85 7.30
CA LYS A 49 -14.32 5.61 7.82
C LYS A 49 -13.04 5.32 7.03
N PHE A 50 -12.11 6.24 7.12
CA PHE A 50 -10.72 6.02 6.75
C PHE A 50 -10.06 5.13 7.81
N ILE A 51 -9.37 4.07 7.36
CA ILE A 51 -8.72 3.09 8.23
C ILE A 51 -7.28 3.48 8.51
N GLY A 52 -6.54 3.83 7.45
CA GLY A 52 -5.14 4.18 7.55
C GLY A 52 -4.47 4.31 6.20
N SER A 53 -3.18 4.59 6.23
CA SER A 53 -2.36 4.66 5.03
C SER A 53 -1.01 4.02 5.27
N GLU A 54 -0.45 3.47 4.19
CA GLU A 54 0.89 2.91 4.17
C GLU A 54 1.60 3.31 2.88
N THR A 55 2.93 3.25 2.89
CA THR A 55 3.74 3.37 1.69
C THR A 55 4.22 2.00 1.25
N GLY A 56 4.34 1.82 -0.05
CA GLY A 56 4.84 0.60 -0.64
C GLY A 56 5.74 0.87 -1.82
N ILE A 57 6.37 -0.19 -2.30
CA ILE A 57 7.18 -0.18 -3.51
C ILE A 57 6.65 -1.29 -4.41
N GLU A 58 6.17 -0.92 -5.58
CA GLU A 58 5.75 -1.87 -6.61
C GLU A 58 6.88 -2.08 -7.60
N GLU A 59 7.32 -3.32 -7.76
CA GLU A 59 8.29 -3.70 -8.78
C GLU A 59 7.56 -4.02 -10.10
N LEU A 60 7.88 -3.27 -11.14
CA LEU A 60 7.27 -3.43 -12.46
C LEU A 60 7.96 -4.58 -13.25
N PRO A 61 7.31 -5.11 -14.30
CA PRO A 61 7.89 -6.20 -15.12
C PRO A 61 9.21 -5.85 -15.78
N ASP A 62 9.50 -4.57 -16.01
CA ASP A 62 10.76 -4.06 -16.55
C ASP A 62 11.84 -3.90 -15.46
N LEU A 63 11.56 -4.35 -14.23
CA LEU A 63 12.40 -4.23 -13.03
C LEU A 63 12.53 -2.81 -12.49
N SER A 64 11.90 -1.82 -13.10
CA SER A 64 11.76 -0.52 -12.45
C SER A 64 10.87 -0.64 -11.21
N ALA A 65 11.00 0.29 -10.27
CA ALA A 65 10.18 0.30 -9.09
C ALA A 65 9.47 1.64 -8.97
N LYS A 66 8.21 1.58 -8.57
CA LYS A 66 7.40 2.75 -8.24
C LYS A 66 7.06 2.77 -6.77
N GLN A 67 7.33 3.88 -6.13
CA GLN A 67 6.81 4.15 -4.81
C GLN A 67 5.31 4.42 -4.92
N ASN A 68 4.55 3.91 -3.96
CA ASN A 68 3.12 4.17 -3.89
C ASN A 68 2.70 4.52 -2.46
N ILE A 69 1.54 5.13 -2.36
CA ILE A 69 0.82 5.40 -1.12
C ILE A 69 -0.51 4.69 -1.25
N VAL A 70 -0.84 3.88 -0.27
CA VAL A 70 -2.11 3.16 -0.20
C VAL A 70 -2.94 3.78 0.92
N ALA A 71 -4.10 4.31 0.59
CA ALA A 71 -5.09 4.80 1.56
C ALA A 71 -6.23 3.81 1.65
N GLU A 72 -6.47 3.24 2.84
CA GLU A 72 -7.50 2.24 3.07
C GLU A 72 -8.76 2.85 3.67
N PHE A 73 -9.91 2.50 3.10
CA PHE A 73 -11.25 2.82 3.58
C PHE A 73 -11.98 1.56 4.04
N SER A 74 -12.88 1.70 5.00
CA SER A 74 -13.71 0.58 5.48
C SER A 74 -14.73 0.09 4.45
N LEU A 75 -15.19 0.96 3.56
CA LEU A 75 -16.09 0.66 2.45
C LEU A 75 -15.46 1.13 1.12
N PRO A 76 -15.90 0.54 -0.02
CA PRO A 76 -15.37 0.95 -1.32
C PRO A 76 -15.67 2.41 -1.65
N VAL A 77 -14.72 3.09 -2.27
CA VAL A 77 -14.78 4.47 -2.72
C VAL A 77 -14.47 4.51 -4.21
N LEU A 78 -15.11 5.40 -4.95
CA LEU A 78 -14.80 5.62 -6.36
C LEU A 78 -13.58 6.54 -6.49
N PRO A 79 -12.44 6.09 -7.05
CA PRO A 79 -11.23 6.92 -7.12
C PRO A 79 -11.43 8.25 -7.85
N LYS A 80 -12.26 8.26 -8.88
CA LYS A 80 -12.56 9.45 -9.69
C LYS A 80 -13.07 10.63 -8.85
N GLN A 81 -13.87 10.39 -7.83
CA GLN A 81 -14.38 11.47 -6.97
C GLN A 81 -13.31 12.14 -6.10
N LEU A 82 -12.12 11.52 -6.00
CA LEU A 82 -11.02 12.01 -5.18
C LEU A 82 -9.97 12.79 -5.98
N GLU A 83 -10.07 12.85 -7.32
CA GLU A 83 -9.06 13.47 -8.19
C GLU A 83 -8.77 14.92 -7.81
N ASP A 84 -9.81 15.73 -7.56
CA ASP A 84 -9.68 17.13 -7.20
C ASP A 84 -9.64 17.38 -5.69
N LYS A 85 -9.68 16.31 -4.88
CA LYS A 85 -9.75 16.40 -3.43
C LYS A 85 -8.47 16.03 -2.73
N ILE A 86 -7.55 15.38 -3.44
CA ILE A 86 -6.27 14.97 -2.87
C ILE A 86 -5.24 16.05 -3.12
N HIS A 87 -4.72 16.62 -2.04
CA HIS A 87 -3.60 17.54 -2.05
C HIS A 87 -2.44 16.92 -1.29
N ALA A 88 -1.26 16.94 -1.88
CA ALA A 88 -0.08 16.35 -1.29
C ALA A 88 1.10 17.31 -1.36
N VAL A 89 1.88 17.34 -0.29
CA VAL A 89 3.12 18.10 -0.21
C VAL A 89 4.24 17.27 0.41
N LEU A 90 5.45 17.44 -0.07
CA LEU A 90 6.65 16.91 0.56
C LEU A 90 7.09 17.87 1.65
N LEU A 91 7.13 17.38 2.88
CA LEU A 91 7.59 18.18 4.01
C LEU A 91 9.08 18.52 3.88
N PRO A 92 9.55 19.63 4.46
CA PRO A 92 10.96 19.98 4.48
C PRO A 92 11.82 18.84 5.01
N ARG A 93 13.03 18.69 4.48
CA ARG A 93 13.96 17.63 4.91
C ARG A 93 14.36 17.76 6.37
N GLU A 94 14.41 19.00 6.86
CA GLU A 94 14.81 19.33 8.21
C GLU A 94 13.67 20.04 8.93
N LYS A 95 13.34 19.57 10.13
CA LYS A 95 12.54 20.37 11.05
C LYS A 95 13.36 21.61 11.41
N VAL A 96 12.71 22.77 11.59
CA VAL A 96 13.34 23.93 12.20
C VAL A 96 13.82 23.52 13.60
N GLN A 97 15.11 23.37 13.75
CA GLN A 97 15.71 22.84 14.97
C GLN A 97 15.70 23.85 16.10
N THR A 98 15.31 23.42 17.27
CA THR A 98 15.86 23.93 18.53
C THR A 98 17.30 23.38 18.69
N GLU A 99 18.19 24.13 19.30
CA GLU A 99 19.62 23.76 19.39
C GLU A 99 19.91 22.38 19.98
N GLU A 100 18.96 21.81 20.74
CA GLU A 100 19.03 20.48 21.36
C GLU A 100 18.83 19.32 20.38
N ALA A 101 18.34 19.56 19.15
CA ALA A 101 18.00 18.52 18.17
C ALA A 101 19.05 18.33 17.07
N LYS A 102 20.25 18.93 17.19
CA LYS A 102 21.29 18.88 16.14
C LYS A 102 21.90 17.49 15.91
N ASP A 103 21.72 16.56 16.83
CA ASP A 103 22.47 15.30 16.83
C ASP A 103 21.72 14.07 16.30
N ASN A 104 20.45 14.20 15.85
CA ASN A 104 19.66 13.06 15.36
C ASN A 104 19.09 13.28 13.96
N PRO A 105 19.79 12.93 12.88
CA PRO A 105 19.24 12.79 11.54
C PRO A 105 18.79 11.34 11.27
N PRO A 106 17.86 11.10 10.31
CA PRO A 106 17.03 12.04 9.57
C PRO A 106 15.77 12.40 10.35
N TYR A 107 15.35 13.67 10.24
CA TYR A 107 14.18 14.15 10.98
C TYR A 107 12.91 13.46 10.51
N LYS A 108 12.34 12.65 11.39
CA LYS A 108 11.04 12.06 11.16
C LYS A 108 9.95 13.01 11.65
N TRP A 109 8.96 13.21 10.79
CA TRP A 109 7.72 13.87 11.18
C TRP A 109 6.82 12.80 11.81
N TRP A 110 6.52 12.94 13.11
CA TRP A 110 5.81 11.89 13.85
C TRP A 110 4.33 12.19 14.06
N SER A 111 3.94 13.45 13.98
CA SER A 111 2.61 13.89 14.35
C SER A 111 2.12 15.03 13.46
N PHE A 112 0.82 15.05 13.20
CA PHE A 112 0.15 16.16 12.53
C PHE A 112 0.31 17.48 13.28
N ALA A 113 0.45 17.45 14.63
CA ALA A 113 0.65 18.63 15.44
C ALA A 113 1.95 19.38 15.12
N GLU A 114 2.92 18.73 14.50
CA GLU A 114 4.18 19.31 14.06
C GLU A 114 4.05 20.09 12.74
N ILE A 115 2.95 19.87 12.00
CA ILE A 115 2.73 20.45 10.67
C ILE A 115 2.00 21.78 10.83
N SER A 116 2.77 22.84 11.08
CA SER A 116 2.24 24.21 11.15
C SER A 116 2.01 24.81 9.75
N PRO A 117 1.21 25.87 9.63
CA PRO A 117 1.06 26.60 8.36
C PRO A 117 2.40 27.09 7.76
N ASP A 118 3.38 27.38 8.60
CA ASP A 118 4.70 27.82 8.13
C ASP A 118 5.54 26.66 7.59
N VAL A 119 5.36 25.45 8.10
CA VAL A 119 5.92 24.22 7.53
C VAL A 119 5.31 23.96 6.15
N LEU A 120 4.00 24.07 6.02
CA LEU A 120 3.31 23.88 4.75
C LEU A 120 3.75 24.88 3.68
N LYS A 121 3.99 26.15 4.04
CA LYS A 121 4.54 27.16 3.10
C LYS A 121 5.94 26.81 2.57
N LYS A 122 6.74 26.09 3.35
CA LYS A 122 8.09 25.64 2.98
C LYS A 122 8.10 24.26 2.31
N SER A 123 6.95 23.60 2.23
CA SER A 123 6.81 22.28 1.64
C SER A 123 6.72 22.39 0.11
N GLU A 124 7.19 21.35 -0.56
CA GLU A 124 7.18 21.23 -2.00
C GLU A 124 5.88 20.53 -2.45
N ASN A 125 5.24 20.99 -3.53
CA ASN A 125 4.08 20.30 -4.07
C ASN A 125 4.46 18.89 -4.55
N LEU A 126 3.64 17.89 -4.20
CA LEU A 126 3.83 16.50 -4.60
C LEU A 126 2.70 16.11 -5.57
N GLU A 127 3.03 16.01 -6.84
CA GLU A 127 2.09 15.54 -7.84
C GLU A 127 1.93 14.02 -7.75
N LEU A 128 0.68 13.58 -7.63
CA LEU A 128 0.31 12.17 -7.50
C LEU A 128 -0.53 11.73 -8.70
N SER A 129 -0.38 10.47 -9.07
CA SER A 129 -1.21 9.80 -10.07
C SER A 129 -1.90 8.60 -9.43
N PHE A 130 -3.15 8.34 -9.83
CA PHE A 130 -3.87 7.15 -9.40
C PHE A 130 -3.36 5.92 -10.15
N LEU A 131 -3.10 4.84 -9.40
CA LEU A 131 -2.75 3.53 -9.96
C LEU A 131 -3.99 2.65 -10.15
N ASN A 132 -5.08 2.93 -9.43
CA ASN A 132 -6.35 2.21 -9.56
C ASN A 132 -7.08 2.57 -10.86
N ASN A 133 -7.97 1.65 -11.29
CA ASN A 133 -9.00 1.99 -12.24
C ASN A 133 -9.94 3.04 -11.62
N ARG A 134 -10.05 4.20 -12.26
CA ARG A 134 -10.79 5.36 -11.73
C ARG A 134 -12.31 5.19 -11.70
N GLU A 135 -12.82 4.26 -12.50
CA GLU A 135 -14.25 3.98 -12.65
C GLU A 135 -14.71 2.78 -11.81
N GLU A 136 -13.82 2.16 -11.04
CA GLU A 136 -14.15 1.02 -10.19
C GLU A 136 -14.06 1.36 -8.72
N ASN A 137 -15.10 0.98 -7.97
CA ASN A 137 -15.11 1.14 -6.52
C ASN A 137 -14.06 0.24 -5.87
N THR A 138 -13.24 0.81 -4.99
CA THR A 138 -12.21 0.08 -4.26
C THR A 138 -12.09 0.59 -2.82
N ARG A 139 -11.67 -0.29 -1.93
CA ARG A 139 -11.33 0.09 -0.55
C ARG A 139 -9.91 0.66 -0.44
N PHE A 140 -9.07 0.38 -1.42
CA PHE A 140 -7.66 0.77 -1.42
C PHE A 140 -7.42 1.78 -2.54
N ILE A 141 -7.21 3.03 -2.17
CA ILE A 141 -6.82 4.08 -3.11
C ILE A 141 -5.30 4.07 -3.20
N MET A 142 -4.79 3.73 -4.37
CA MET A 142 -3.35 3.64 -4.63
C MET A 142 -2.91 4.86 -5.43
N LEU A 143 -1.95 5.58 -4.88
CA LEU A 143 -1.39 6.82 -5.45
C LEU A 143 0.11 6.63 -5.65
N ALA A 144 0.64 7.08 -6.76
CA ALA A 144 2.07 7.09 -7.01
C ALA A 144 2.57 8.52 -7.25
N PRO A 145 3.71 8.90 -6.66
CA PRO A 145 4.40 10.13 -7.03
C PRO A 145 4.77 10.09 -8.53
N GLN A 146 4.62 11.20 -9.23
CA GLN A 146 5.03 11.29 -10.64
C GLN A 146 6.56 11.14 -10.79
N ASN A 147 7.30 11.64 -9.82
CA ASN A 147 8.75 11.49 -9.75
C ASN A 147 9.12 10.69 -8.50
N ALA A 148 10.21 9.94 -8.56
CA ALA A 148 10.74 9.21 -7.42
C ALA A 148 11.05 10.17 -6.27
N VAL A 149 10.58 9.82 -5.08
CA VAL A 149 10.82 10.57 -3.85
C VAL A 149 12.03 9.96 -3.13
N GLU A 150 12.90 10.83 -2.63
CA GLU A 150 14.07 10.41 -1.86
C GLU A 150 13.66 9.65 -0.59
N ALA A 151 14.43 8.62 -0.27
CA ALA A 151 14.22 7.81 0.92
C ALA A 151 14.21 8.65 2.20
N GLY A 152 13.28 8.33 3.09
CA GLY A 152 13.16 9.03 4.38
C GLY A 152 12.38 10.35 4.30
N ARG A 153 12.06 10.87 3.10
CA ARG A 153 11.21 12.05 2.97
C ARG A 153 9.78 11.72 3.43
N CYS A 154 9.19 12.68 4.12
CA CYS A 154 7.80 12.58 4.55
C CYS A 154 6.90 13.41 3.63
N ALA A 155 5.74 12.86 3.30
CA ALA A 155 4.68 13.59 2.62
C ALA A 155 3.47 13.75 3.54
N TYR A 156 2.85 14.92 3.46
CA TYR A 156 1.58 15.20 4.08
C TYR A 156 0.52 15.31 3.00
N LEU A 157 -0.52 14.52 3.15
CA LEU A 157 -1.65 14.52 2.22
C LEU A 157 -2.92 14.91 2.95
N THR A 158 -3.78 15.62 2.24
CA THR A 158 -5.14 15.93 2.68
C THR A 158 -6.12 15.43 1.64
N ILE A 159 -7.14 14.68 2.07
CA ILE A 159 -8.29 14.33 1.25
C ILE A 159 -9.45 15.16 1.74
N SER A 160 -9.87 16.13 0.95
CA SER A 160 -10.92 17.08 1.32
C SER A 160 -12.30 16.41 1.37
N ALA A 161 -13.07 16.74 2.38
CA ALA A 161 -14.45 16.30 2.53
C ALA A 161 -15.39 17.00 1.50
N PRO A 162 -16.54 16.40 1.20
CA PRO A 162 -17.03 15.09 1.60
C PRO A 162 -16.47 13.95 0.74
N VAL A 163 -16.16 12.81 1.36
CA VAL A 163 -15.86 11.57 0.64
C VAL A 163 -17.10 10.69 0.64
N GLN A 164 -17.58 10.31 -0.54
CA GLN A 164 -18.77 9.50 -0.69
C GLN A 164 -18.43 8.02 -0.77
N GLY A 165 -19.12 7.22 0.01
CA GLY A 165 -19.12 5.77 -0.04
C GLY A 165 -20.40 5.22 -0.69
N PRO A 166 -20.59 3.89 -0.70
CA PRO A 166 -21.81 3.26 -1.18
C PRO A 166 -23.01 3.62 -0.29
N ASP A 167 -24.22 3.45 -0.82
CA ASP A 167 -25.49 3.57 -0.10
C ASP A 167 -25.68 4.88 0.68
N GLY A 168 -25.04 5.97 0.22
CA GLY A 168 -25.16 7.29 0.83
C GLY A 168 -24.37 7.47 2.13
N PHE A 169 -23.40 6.59 2.40
CA PHE A 169 -22.42 6.84 3.46
C PHE A 169 -21.46 7.96 3.05
N VAL A 170 -21.10 8.82 3.99
CA VAL A 170 -20.24 9.98 3.74
C VAL A 170 -19.27 10.18 4.90
N ILE A 171 -18.01 10.47 4.56
CA ILE A 171 -17.04 11.04 5.51
C ILE A 171 -17.10 12.55 5.30
N ASP A 172 -17.53 13.28 6.32
CA ASP A 172 -17.81 14.72 6.31
C ASP A 172 -16.65 15.58 6.84
N LYS A 173 -15.54 14.97 7.17
CA LYS A 173 -14.33 15.63 7.68
C LYS A 173 -13.15 15.34 6.75
N ASP A 174 -12.27 16.32 6.64
CA ASP A 174 -11.01 16.14 5.93
C ASP A 174 -10.19 15.01 6.56
N ILE A 175 -9.57 14.22 5.70
CA ILE A 175 -8.69 13.13 6.09
C ILE A 175 -7.25 13.61 5.89
N HIS A 176 -6.45 13.46 6.92
CA HIS A 176 -5.05 13.82 6.89
C HIS A 176 -4.18 12.58 6.99
N LEU A 177 -3.16 12.50 6.13
CA LEU A 177 -2.21 11.41 6.08
C LEU A 177 -0.81 11.97 6.22
N LEU A 178 0.01 11.28 6.99
CA LEU A 178 1.43 11.54 7.09
C LEU A 178 2.14 10.23 6.76
N VAL A 179 2.87 10.21 5.67
CA VAL A 179 3.55 9.02 5.15
C VAL A 179 5.03 9.30 4.97
N GLN A 180 5.86 8.28 5.17
CA GLN A 180 7.29 8.35 4.94
C GLN A 180 7.66 7.38 3.82
N PHE A 181 8.38 7.87 2.81
CA PHE A 181 8.83 7.05 1.70
C PHE A 181 10.07 6.25 2.09
N ASP A 182 9.99 4.94 1.84
CA ASP A 182 11.11 4.03 2.04
C ASP A 182 12.13 4.10 0.90
N ALA A 183 13.35 3.68 1.20
CA ALA A 183 14.38 3.52 0.18
C ALA A 183 14.00 2.43 -0.82
N LEU A 184 14.14 2.74 -2.10
CA LEU A 184 14.11 1.69 -3.11
C LEU A 184 15.27 0.72 -2.85
N GLN A 185 14.95 -0.57 -2.74
CA GLN A 185 15.96 -1.60 -2.50
C GLN A 185 16.98 -1.66 -3.64
N SER A 186 18.23 -1.91 -3.29
CA SER A 186 19.26 -2.18 -4.27
C SER A 186 19.00 -3.51 -4.96
N VAL A 187 18.99 -3.50 -6.27
CA VAL A 187 18.71 -4.69 -7.10
C VAL A 187 19.78 -4.80 -8.17
N MET A 188 20.26 -6.03 -8.37
CA MET A 188 21.11 -6.37 -9.52
C MET A 188 20.59 -7.66 -10.14
N LYS A 189 20.27 -7.62 -11.42
CA LYS A 189 19.80 -8.80 -12.18
C LYS A 189 20.52 -8.90 -13.52
N ILE A 190 20.85 -10.14 -13.89
CA ILE A 190 21.33 -10.45 -15.24
C ILE A 190 20.11 -10.65 -16.12
N MET A 191 19.98 -9.85 -17.18
CA MET A 191 18.78 -9.81 -18.04
C MET A 191 18.68 -10.98 -18.99
N GLN A 192 19.79 -11.66 -19.29
CA GLN A 192 19.80 -12.81 -20.17
C GLN A 192 19.35 -14.07 -19.46
N LYS A 193 18.40 -14.78 -20.09
CA LYS A 193 18.02 -16.13 -19.67
C LYS A 193 18.99 -17.12 -20.27
N GLY A 194 19.81 -17.76 -19.45
CA GLY A 194 20.73 -18.81 -19.87
C GLY A 194 22.09 -18.68 -19.21
N SER A 195 22.75 -19.85 -19.05
CA SER A 195 24.05 -19.95 -18.36
C SER A 195 25.24 -19.80 -19.32
N LEU A 196 25.00 -19.78 -20.61
CA LEU A 196 26.07 -19.81 -21.63
C LEU A 196 25.83 -18.75 -22.70
N LEU A 197 26.84 -17.93 -22.94
CA LEU A 197 26.87 -17.03 -24.09
C LEU A 197 27.18 -17.84 -25.35
N SER A 198 26.42 -17.65 -26.41
CA SER A 198 26.69 -18.29 -27.70
C SER A 198 28.03 -17.85 -28.25
N LEU A 199 28.82 -18.79 -28.77
CA LEU A 199 30.09 -18.50 -29.43
C LEU A 199 29.94 -17.63 -30.70
N ARG A 200 28.73 -17.65 -31.31
CA ARG A 200 28.42 -16.95 -32.58
C ARG A 200 27.48 -15.75 -32.39
N GLY A 201 26.94 -15.52 -31.18
CA GLY A 201 26.06 -14.41 -30.88
C GLY A 201 26.81 -13.19 -30.35
N ASP A 202 26.05 -12.13 -30.11
CA ASP A 202 26.52 -10.93 -29.43
C ASP A 202 27.07 -11.30 -28.05
N LYS A 203 28.36 -11.04 -27.84
CA LYS A 203 29.04 -11.29 -26.56
C LYS A 203 28.76 -10.18 -25.55
N LYS A 204 27.50 -9.77 -25.45
CA LYS A 204 27.05 -8.73 -24.53
C LYS A 204 26.30 -9.36 -23.38
N LEU A 205 26.64 -8.96 -22.17
CA LEU A 205 25.91 -9.29 -20.95
C LEU A 205 25.15 -8.03 -20.52
N SER A 206 23.82 -8.10 -20.54
CA SER A 206 22.98 -7.01 -20.06
C SER A 206 22.73 -7.19 -18.57
N LEU A 207 23.09 -6.17 -17.80
CA LEU A 207 22.85 -6.09 -16.37
C LEU A 207 21.82 -4.98 -16.11
N TYR A 208 20.88 -5.25 -15.24
CA TYR A 208 20.04 -4.24 -14.62
C TYR A 208 20.53 -4.00 -13.21
N ALA A 209 20.77 -2.75 -12.87
CA ALA A 209 21.12 -2.36 -11.50
C ALA A 209 20.30 -1.13 -11.09
N ARG A 210 19.89 -1.12 -9.83
CA ARG A 210 19.17 -0.01 -9.21
C ARG A 210 19.75 0.22 -7.82
N ASN A 211 19.99 1.49 -7.45
CA ASN A 211 20.59 1.89 -6.18
C ASN A 211 21.89 1.13 -5.87
N ALA A 212 22.74 0.98 -6.88
CA ALA A 212 24.06 0.41 -6.75
C ALA A 212 25.06 1.47 -7.25
N ASP A 213 25.90 1.96 -6.35
CA ASP A 213 26.92 2.97 -6.68
C ASP A 213 28.04 2.38 -7.52
N GLU A 214 28.30 1.09 -7.31
CA GLU A 214 29.37 0.37 -7.99
C GLU A 214 29.00 -1.09 -8.23
N ILE A 215 29.41 -1.64 -9.37
CA ILE A 215 29.19 -3.04 -9.73
C ILE A 215 30.53 -3.70 -9.99
N HIS A 216 30.90 -4.66 -9.12
CA HIS A 216 32.04 -5.52 -9.33
C HIS A 216 31.63 -6.79 -10.07
N TYR A 217 32.29 -7.09 -11.16
CA TYR A 217 32.06 -8.32 -11.90
C TYR A 217 33.38 -9.01 -12.29
N ILE A 218 33.33 -10.32 -12.38
CA ILE A 218 34.45 -11.15 -12.80
C ILE A 218 34.00 -11.99 -14.00
N VAL A 219 34.65 -11.81 -15.13
CA VAL A 219 34.44 -12.63 -16.31
C VAL A 219 35.55 -13.69 -16.36
N ARG A 220 35.17 -14.97 -16.45
CA ARG A 220 36.09 -16.09 -16.57
C ARG A 220 35.76 -16.89 -17.82
N GLN A 221 36.78 -17.20 -18.62
CA GLN A 221 36.63 -18.11 -19.74
C GLN A 221 36.76 -19.54 -19.22
N ILE A 222 35.79 -20.37 -19.51
CA ILE A 222 35.84 -21.81 -19.22
C ILE A 222 36.36 -22.50 -20.48
N ARG A 223 37.46 -23.27 -20.34
CA ARG A 223 37.93 -24.07 -21.45
C ARG A 223 36.97 -25.21 -21.76
N PRO A 224 36.78 -25.58 -23.05
CA PRO A 224 35.82 -26.59 -23.43
C PRO A 224 35.91 -27.92 -22.69
N GLU A 225 37.14 -28.36 -22.40
CA GLU A 225 37.42 -29.62 -21.67
C GLU A 225 36.88 -29.65 -20.24
N PHE A 226 36.64 -28.49 -19.62
CA PHE A 226 36.14 -28.39 -18.25
C PHE A 226 34.66 -28.13 -18.14
N ILE A 227 33.94 -27.92 -19.25
CA ILE A 227 32.50 -27.57 -19.24
C ILE A 227 31.69 -28.60 -18.46
N ASN A 228 31.93 -29.89 -18.71
CA ASN A 228 31.19 -30.98 -18.07
C ASN A 228 31.42 -31.05 -16.55
N SER A 229 32.55 -30.56 -16.05
CA SER A 229 32.83 -30.50 -14.61
C SER A 229 32.13 -29.35 -13.92
N TYR A 230 31.80 -28.27 -14.65
CA TYR A 230 31.13 -27.10 -14.09
C TYR A 230 29.61 -27.20 -14.10
N ILE A 231 29.00 -27.98 -14.99
CA ILE A 231 27.54 -28.14 -15.09
C ILE A 231 26.90 -28.60 -13.76
N PRO A 232 27.44 -29.60 -13.03
CA PRO A 232 26.89 -30.00 -11.73
C PRO A 232 26.96 -28.89 -10.68
N LEU A 233 28.03 -28.11 -10.64
CA LEU A 233 28.26 -27.03 -9.70
C LEU A 233 27.27 -25.85 -9.97
N LEU A 234 27.00 -25.54 -11.23
CA LEU A 234 26.02 -24.54 -11.64
C LEU A 234 24.61 -24.97 -11.24
N LYS A 235 24.23 -26.24 -11.38
CA LYS A 235 22.95 -26.77 -10.91
C LYS A 235 22.79 -26.64 -9.39
N GLN A 236 23.83 -26.94 -8.61
CA GLN A 236 23.82 -26.77 -7.16
C GLN A 236 23.70 -25.30 -6.74
N ALA A 237 24.41 -24.39 -7.41
CA ALA A 237 24.34 -22.97 -7.14
C ALA A 237 22.93 -22.40 -7.46
N LEU A 238 22.32 -22.84 -8.56
CA LEU A 238 20.93 -22.48 -8.93
C LEU A 238 19.90 -23.01 -7.93
N HIS A 239 20.07 -24.23 -7.42
CA HIS A 239 19.20 -24.76 -6.37
C HIS A 239 19.33 -23.99 -5.04
N ARG A 240 20.54 -23.59 -4.65
CA ARG A 240 20.75 -22.77 -3.46
C ARG A 240 20.19 -21.35 -3.61
N ALA A 241 20.33 -20.74 -4.78
CA ALA A 241 19.75 -19.43 -5.05
C ALA A 241 18.21 -19.45 -5.03
N ARG A 242 17.59 -20.51 -5.56
CA ARG A 242 16.13 -20.70 -5.48
C ARG A 242 15.63 -20.88 -4.05
N ALA A 243 16.32 -21.68 -3.25
CA ALA A 243 15.94 -21.90 -1.85
C ALA A 243 16.05 -20.63 -0.98
N LEU A 244 16.89 -19.68 -1.36
CA LEU A 244 17.00 -18.38 -0.68
C LEU A 244 15.91 -17.38 -1.12
N THR A 245 15.38 -17.51 -2.34
CA THR A 245 14.27 -16.65 -2.83
C THR A 245 12.88 -17.13 -2.38
N GLU A 246 12.75 -18.35 -1.87
CA GLU A 246 11.49 -18.87 -1.33
C GLU A 246 11.35 -18.65 0.20
N LEU A 247 12.33 -18.03 0.85
CA LEU A 247 12.37 -17.76 2.30
C LEU A 247 12.16 -16.28 2.70
N TYR A 248 11.79 -15.42 1.71
CA TYR A 248 11.47 -14.01 1.97
C TYR A 248 10.15 -13.61 1.32
#